data_4fceed8ec51d4447a8d2820b8e4ce0d4
#
_entry.id   4fceed8ec51d4447a8d2820b8e4ce0d4
#
_cell.length_a   1.000
_cell.length_b   1.000
_cell.length_c   1.000
_cell.angle_alpha   90.00
_cell.angle_beta   90.00
_cell.angle_gamma   90.00
#
_symmetry.space_group_name_H-M   'P 1'
#
loop_
_entity.id
_entity.type
_entity.pdbx_description
1 polymer ?
#
loop_
_entity_poly.entity_id
_entity_poly.type
_entity_poly.pdbx_seq_one_letter_code
_entity_poly.pdbx_strand_id
1 'polypeptide(L)'
;MPSALTSKAYAYAVISVADMAMALALWSTRFGMQVVVRREGRDPALAAAWGLGPDDIIDQALLRTPGMAQGGVHLVRFRLPGPAVREGAAATDLVPKSVDIAVRDLPARHAELAAAGYRFRSPIGRFETDGVVVHEVHLPGPDGVNLVFLEQEGKPEPVSPEGYGVAPQIVATSPDNRREKAFFEQVLGLEETSYHRFAGPEVERTIGLPSGAGLDIRIFGDPGYDYGRLEIVQYEGVTGADLYPRARPPARGLLSVTFFVPDIAAVLARAAAHAARAGEGAMRAPPVDHGLRSTIHGETRLATITSPAGLRIDLVQR
;
A
#
# COMPACT_ATOMS: atom_id res chain seq x y z
N MET A 1 -12.16 -23.31 -3.93
CA MET A 1 -11.60 -22.97 -5.26
C MET A 1 -10.11 -22.74 -5.09
N PRO A 2 -9.24 -23.06 -6.08
CA PRO A 2 -7.82 -22.71 -5.97
C PRO A 2 -7.68 -21.19 -5.82
N SER A 3 -6.66 -20.76 -5.05
CA SER A 3 -6.37 -19.35 -4.84
C SER A 3 -6.12 -18.64 -6.15
N ALA A 4 -6.65 -17.41 -6.29
CA ALA A 4 -6.39 -16.55 -7.43
C ALA A 4 -4.98 -16.00 -7.46
N LEU A 5 -4.32 -16.03 -6.33
CA LEU A 5 -3.02 -15.42 -6.09
C LEU A 5 -1.99 -16.52 -5.85
N THR A 6 -0.75 -16.27 -6.25
CA THR A 6 0.41 -17.10 -5.87
C THR A 6 0.65 -17.01 -4.37
N SER A 7 0.34 -15.84 -3.79
CA SER A 7 0.27 -15.58 -2.35
C SER A 7 -0.85 -14.58 -2.12
N LYS A 8 -1.60 -14.70 -1.03
CA LYS A 8 -2.61 -13.72 -0.62
C LYS A 8 -1.99 -12.45 -0.01
N ALA A 9 -0.66 -12.34 0.01
CA ALA A 9 0.07 -11.14 0.38
C ALA A 9 0.46 -10.35 -0.87
N TYR A 10 0.41 -9.00 -0.80
CA TYR A 10 0.93 -8.20 -1.89
C TYR A 10 2.46 -8.36 -2.02
N ALA A 11 2.94 -8.31 -3.27
CA ALA A 11 4.36 -8.41 -3.55
C ALA A 11 5.08 -7.07 -3.31
N TYR A 12 4.50 -5.97 -3.80
CA TYR A 12 5.10 -4.64 -3.71
C TYR A 12 4.05 -3.54 -3.54
N ALA A 13 4.34 -2.57 -2.66
CA ALA A 13 3.76 -1.24 -2.70
C ALA A 13 4.44 -0.44 -3.82
N VAL A 14 3.71 0.16 -4.73
CA VAL A 14 4.27 0.98 -5.81
C VAL A 14 4.31 2.45 -5.35
N ILE A 15 5.50 2.97 -5.16
CA ILE A 15 5.74 4.33 -4.68
C ILE A 15 6.52 5.12 -5.72
N SER A 16 5.92 6.18 -6.21
CA SER A 16 6.60 7.14 -7.08
C SER A 16 7.35 8.17 -6.26
N VAL A 17 8.61 8.40 -6.63
CA VAL A 17 9.53 9.28 -5.91
C VAL A 17 10.09 10.38 -6.81
N ALA A 18 10.36 11.54 -6.23
CA ALA A 18 11.00 12.65 -6.94
C ALA A 18 12.49 12.41 -7.15
N ASP A 19 13.15 11.81 -6.16
CA ASP A 19 14.59 11.55 -6.15
C ASP A 19 14.84 10.12 -5.69
N MET A 20 15.40 9.30 -6.58
CA MET A 20 15.67 7.90 -6.29
C MET A 20 16.82 7.70 -5.29
N ALA A 21 17.83 8.58 -5.30
CA ALA A 21 18.93 8.47 -4.34
C ALA A 21 18.44 8.76 -2.91
N MET A 22 17.61 9.79 -2.74
CA MET A 22 16.98 10.11 -1.48
C MET A 22 16.05 8.98 -1.00
N ALA A 23 15.26 8.41 -1.92
CA ALA A 23 14.38 7.30 -1.59
C ALA A 23 15.18 6.05 -1.17
N LEU A 24 16.25 5.71 -1.88
CA LEU A 24 17.12 4.58 -1.50
C LEU A 24 17.83 4.84 -0.16
N ALA A 25 18.25 6.08 0.13
CA ALA A 25 18.82 6.43 1.44
C ALA A 25 17.81 6.18 2.58
N LEU A 26 16.51 6.42 2.36
CA LEU A 26 15.47 6.12 3.34
C LEU A 26 15.17 4.61 3.41
N TRP A 27 14.73 4.04 2.29
CA TRP A 27 14.19 2.67 2.28
C TRP A 27 15.28 1.60 2.42
N SER A 28 16.45 1.79 1.77
CA SER A 28 17.53 0.81 1.81
C SER A 28 18.53 1.09 2.93
N THR A 29 19.07 2.30 3.02
CA THR A 29 20.12 2.56 4.02
C THR A 29 19.56 2.69 5.43
N ARG A 30 18.45 3.45 5.61
CA ARG A 30 17.90 3.68 6.95
C ARG A 30 16.99 2.55 7.43
N PHE A 31 16.10 2.04 6.58
CA PHE A 31 15.19 0.95 6.96
C PHE A 31 15.79 -0.44 6.71
N GLY A 32 16.97 -0.53 6.09
CA GLY A 32 17.67 -1.80 5.87
C GLY A 32 17.01 -2.71 4.84
N MET A 33 16.14 -2.20 3.97
CA MET A 33 15.58 -2.99 2.89
C MET A 33 16.63 -3.26 1.81
N GLN A 34 16.70 -4.50 1.33
CA GLN A 34 17.59 -4.89 0.26
C GLN A 34 17.02 -4.55 -1.10
N VAL A 35 17.81 -3.89 -1.95
CA VAL A 35 17.50 -3.73 -3.37
C VAL A 35 17.69 -5.08 -4.06
N VAL A 36 16.59 -5.72 -4.47
CA VAL A 36 16.64 -7.04 -5.13
C VAL A 36 16.68 -6.94 -6.65
N VAL A 37 16.15 -5.86 -7.21
CA VAL A 37 16.26 -5.54 -8.64
C VAL A 37 16.42 -4.03 -8.78
N ARG A 38 17.32 -3.59 -9.65
CA ARG A 38 17.51 -2.21 -10.05
C ARG A 38 17.41 -2.11 -11.57
N ARG A 39 16.65 -1.14 -12.07
CA ARG A 39 16.57 -0.82 -13.49
C ARG A 39 16.75 0.68 -13.68
N GLU A 40 17.96 1.07 -14.02
CA GLU A 40 18.25 2.44 -14.43
C GLU A 40 17.91 2.62 -15.91
N GLY A 41 17.37 3.79 -16.25
CA GLY A 41 16.93 4.10 -17.60
C GLY A 41 15.46 3.78 -17.85
N ARG A 42 15.07 3.78 -19.13
CA ARG A 42 13.68 3.70 -19.58
C ARG A 42 13.07 2.32 -19.39
N ASP A 43 11.77 2.31 -19.10
CA ASP A 43 10.93 1.12 -19.16
C ASP A 43 9.68 1.41 -20.02
N PRO A 44 9.81 1.36 -21.35
CA PRO A 44 8.71 1.69 -22.25
C PRO A 44 7.54 0.71 -22.14
N ALA A 45 7.80 -0.53 -21.74
CA ALA A 45 6.77 -1.55 -21.60
C ALA A 45 5.87 -1.29 -20.38
N LEU A 46 6.46 -0.95 -19.22
CA LEU A 46 5.71 -0.57 -18.04
C LEU A 46 5.05 0.81 -18.23
N ALA A 47 5.75 1.76 -18.85
CA ALA A 47 5.17 3.07 -19.17
C ALA A 47 3.89 2.93 -20.01
N ALA A 48 3.93 2.12 -21.07
CA ALA A 48 2.74 1.84 -21.89
C ALA A 48 1.60 1.17 -21.09
N ALA A 49 1.92 0.22 -20.20
CA ALA A 49 0.93 -0.41 -19.32
C ALA A 49 0.29 0.60 -18.34
N TRP A 50 1.00 1.67 -18.02
CA TRP A 50 0.51 2.74 -17.15
C TRP A 50 -0.08 3.95 -17.91
N GLY A 51 -0.17 3.88 -19.25
CA GLY A 51 -0.72 4.95 -20.09
C GLY A 51 0.20 6.14 -20.24
N LEU A 52 1.51 5.92 -20.11
CA LEU A 52 2.56 6.93 -20.20
C LEU A 52 3.34 6.85 -21.51
N GLY A 53 4.09 7.90 -21.84
CA GLY A 53 5.05 7.89 -22.92
C GLY A 53 6.23 6.94 -22.67
N PRO A 54 6.90 6.43 -23.71
CA PRO A 54 7.95 5.41 -23.58
C PRO A 54 9.17 5.85 -22.78
N ASP A 55 9.36 7.15 -22.64
CA ASP A 55 10.49 7.78 -21.94
C ASP A 55 10.14 8.30 -20.54
N ASP A 56 8.92 8.10 -20.06
CA ASP A 56 8.45 8.75 -18.84
C ASP A 56 8.93 8.02 -17.56
N ILE A 57 9.17 6.72 -17.60
CA ILE A 57 9.82 5.99 -16.51
C ILE A 57 11.32 5.97 -16.77
N ILE A 58 12.11 6.49 -15.82
CA ILE A 58 13.57 6.66 -16.00
C ILE A 58 14.40 5.93 -14.96
N ASP A 59 13.79 5.41 -13.90
CA ASP A 59 14.49 4.73 -12.84
C ASP A 59 13.55 3.92 -11.96
N GLN A 60 13.95 2.70 -11.56
CA GLN A 60 13.14 1.81 -10.74
C GLN A 60 13.98 0.96 -9.81
N ALA A 61 13.44 0.61 -8.64
CA ALA A 61 14.05 -0.36 -7.74
C ALA A 61 12.96 -1.20 -7.06
N LEU A 62 13.17 -2.52 -6.98
CA LEU A 62 12.40 -3.42 -6.13
C LEU A 62 13.18 -3.67 -4.84
N LEU A 63 12.55 -3.42 -3.71
CA LEU A 63 13.16 -3.58 -2.39
C LEU A 63 12.34 -4.56 -1.55
N ARG A 64 13.04 -5.29 -0.67
CA ARG A 64 12.43 -6.22 0.29
C ARG A 64 13.14 -6.16 1.63
N THR A 65 12.42 -6.40 2.70
CA THR A 65 13.03 -6.70 3.99
C THR A 65 13.82 -8.01 3.88
N PRO A 66 15.04 -8.09 4.44
CA PRO A 66 15.83 -9.31 4.40
C PRO A 66 15.06 -10.53 4.90
N GLY A 67 15.09 -11.63 4.13
CA GLY A 67 14.38 -12.86 4.46
C GLY A 67 12.89 -12.89 4.11
N MET A 68 12.30 -11.77 3.63
CA MET A 68 10.88 -11.70 3.28
C MET A 68 10.66 -11.73 1.77
N ALA A 69 9.67 -12.51 1.33
CA ALA A 69 9.32 -12.64 -0.08
C ALA A 69 8.22 -11.64 -0.53
N GLN A 70 7.38 -11.18 0.39
CA GLN A 70 6.24 -10.28 0.16
C GLN A 70 6.39 -9.00 0.99
N GLY A 71 5.46 -8.07 0.82
CA GLY A 71 5.47 -6.79 1.56
C GLY A 71 6.62 -5.87 1.16
N GLY A 72 7.11 -5.98 -0.07
CA GLY A 72 8.19 -5.16 -0.60
C GLY A 72 7.72 -3.79 -1.09
N VAL A 73 8.67 -3.00 -1.56
CA VAL A 73 8.44 -1.67 -2.14
C VAL A 73 9.01 -1.63 -3.57
N HIS A 74 8.19 -1.14 -4.51
CA HIS A 74 8.61 -0.82 -5.86
C HIS A 74 8.74 0.71 -5.97
N LEU A 75 9.95 1.22 -5.91
CA LEU A 75 10.24 2.64 -6.13
C LEU A 75 10.30 2.91 -7.62
N VAL A 76 9.60 3.97 -8.06
CA VAL A 76 9.58 4.40 -9.47
C VAL A 76 9.85 5.90 -9.54
N ARG A 77 10.75 6.31 -10.44
CA ARG A 77 11.00 7.71 -10.73
C ARG A 77 10.55 8.03 -12.17
N PHE A 78 9.72 9.03 -12.28
CA PHE A 78 9.29 9.57 -13.56
C PHE A 78 10.20 10.70 -14.04
N ARG A 79 10.32 10.89 -15.35
CA ARG A 79 11.08 11.97 -15.97
C ARG A 79 10.52 13.35 -15.57
N LEU A 80 9.20 13.47 -15.57
CA LEU A 80 8.45 14.65 -15.11
C LEU A 80 7.43 14.19 -14.06
N PRO A 81 7.82 14.14 -12.78
CA PRO A 81 6.89 13.73 -11.73
C PRO A 81 5.79 14.78 -11.56
N GLY A 82 4.57 14.29 -11.39
CA GLY A 82 3.41 15.12 -11.07
C GLY A 82 3.40 15.58 -9.59
N PRO A 83 2.35 16.29 -9.17
CA PRO A 83 2.14 16.65 -7.77
C PRO A 83 2.01 15.40 -6.90
N ALA A 84 2.21 15.54 -5.59
CA ALA A 84 2.02 14.41 -4.69
C ALA A 84 0.53 14.05 -4.58
N VAL A 85 0.22 12.75 -4.57
CA VAL A 85 -1.16 12.22 -4.46
C VAL A 85 -1.88 12.86 -3.27
N ARG A 86 -1.19 12.98 -2.14
CA ARG A 86 -1.72 13.51 -0.88
C ARG A 86 -1.38 14.98 -0.63
N GLU A 87 -1.01 15.74 -1.65
CA GLU A 87 -0.78 17.16 -1.50
C GLU A 87 -2.05 17.88 -1.05
N GLY A 88 -1.99 18.52 0.12
CA GLY A 88 -3.15 19.19 0.74
C GLY A 88 -4.24 18.24 1.25
N ALA A 89 -4.00 16.92 1.32
CA ALA A 89 -4.99 15.95 1.74
C ALA A 89 -5.26 16.01 3.25
N ALA A 90 -6.53 15.93 3.62
CA ALA A 90 -6.96 15.66 4.98
C ALA A 90 -6.70 14.20 5.36
N ALA A 91 -6.74 13.91 6.67
CA ALA A 91 -6.60 12.55 7.17
C ALA A 91 -7.74 11.63 6.72
N THR A 92 -8.92 12.19 6.50
CA THR A 92 -10.16 11.49 6.13
C THR A 92 -10.37 11.30 4.63
N ASP A 93 -9.52 11.87 3.78
CA ASP A 93 -9.70 11.76 2.33
C ASP A 93 -9.51 10.33 1.82
N LEU A 94 -10.28 9.99 0.77
CA LEU A 94 -10.28 8.68 0.13
C LEU A 94 -9.09 8.58 -0.83
N VAL A 95 -8.13 7.71 -0.51
CA VAL A 95 -6.86 7.61 -1.23
C VAL A 95 -6.07 6.37 -0.76
N PRO A 96 -5.09 5.85 -1.53
CA PRO A 96 -4.04 5.01 -0.95
C PRO A 96 -3.32 5.80 0.14
N LYS A 97 -3.47 5.40 1.41
CA LYS A 97 -3.21 6.29 2.56
C LYS A 97 -1.80 6.18 3.10
N SER A 98 -1.39 4.97 3.45
CA SER A 98 -0.12 4.75 4.14
C SER A 98 0.53 3.41 3.81
N VAL A 99 1.81 3.33 4.13
CA VAL A 99 2.55 2.08 4.27
C VAL A 99 2.89 1.95 5.74
N ASP A 100 2.39 0.89 6.34
CA ASP A 100 2.68 0.58 7.73
C ASP A 100 3.96 -0.24 7.81
N ILE A 101 4.81 0.06 8.76
CA ILE A 101 6.13 -0.54 8.94
C ILE A 101 6.24 -1.02 10.38
N ALA A 102 6.34 -2.33 10.56
CA ALA A 102 6.65 -2.89 11.85
C ALA A 102 8.05 -2.48 12.28
N VAL A 103 8.23 -2.13 13.55
CA VAL A 103 9.55 -1.75 14.07
C VAL A 103 9.83 -2.45 15.39
N ARG A 104 11.12 -2.56 15.70
CA ARG A 104 11.59 -2.96 17.03
C ARG A 104 12.02 -1.71 17.79
N ASP A 105 11.51 -1.55 19.01
CA ASP A 105 11.78 -0.39 19.87
C ASP A 105 11.31 0.91 19.20
N LEU A 106 10.00 1.04 19.07
CA LEU A 106 9.37 2.21 18.44
C LEU A 106 9.84 3.54 19.06
N PRO A 107 10.01 3.68 20.40
CA PRO A 107 10.57 4.90 20.98
C PRO A 107 11.97 5.24 20.44
N ALA A 108 12.86 4.26 20.29
CA ALA A 108 14.20 4.49 19.73
C ALA A 108 14.12 4.88 18.24
N ARG A 109 13.27 4.21 17.44
CA ARG A 109 13.08 4.56 16.01
C ARG A 109 12.47 5.95 15.84
N HIS A 110 11.52 6.31 16.70
CA HIS A 110 10.94 7.66 16.72
C HIS A 110 12.03 8.72 17.01
N ALA A 111 12.84 8.51 18.07
CA ALA A 111 13.91 9.43 18.45
C ALA A 111 14.98 9.56 17.33
N GLU A 112 15.37 8.45 16.71
CA GLU A 112 16.33 8.41 15.60
C GLU A 112 15.84 9.22 14.38
N LEU A 113 14.59 9.01 13.98
CA LEU A 113 14.00 9.72 12.85
C LEU A 113 13.80 11.20 13.16
N ALA A 114 13.37 11.54 14.38
CA ALA A 114 13.26 12.93 14.82
C ALA A 114 14.61 13.65 14.81
N ALA A 115 15.69 12.99 15.29
CA ALA A 115 17.05 13.52 15.24
C ALA A 115 17.55 13.72 13.79
N ALA A 116 17.10 12.89 12.85
CA ALA A 116 17.37 13.03 11.44
C ALA A 116 16.52 14.11 10.72
N GLY A 117 15.68 14.85 11.48
CA GLY A 117 14.90 15.98 10.98
C GLY A 117 13.48 15.61 10.51
N TYR A 118 13.06 14.36 10.63
CA TYR A 118 11.69 13.97 10.31
C TYR A 118 10.71 14.49 11.37
N ARG A 119 9.53 14.92 10.94
CA ARG A 119 8.50 15.50 11.83
C ARG A 119 7.27 14.58 11.86
N PHE A 120 7.01 14.01 13.02
CA PHE A 120 5.83 13.18 13.25
C PHE A 120 4.57 14.01 13.43
N ARG A 121 3.42 13.44 13.10
CA ARG A 121 2.10 14.06 13.24
C ARG A 121 1.71 14.27 14.70
N SER A 122 2.01 13.27 15.54
CA SER A 122 1.67 13.23 16.95
C SER A 122 2.77 12.54 17.76
N PRO A 123 2.74 12.57 19.09
CA PRO A 123 3.44 11.59 19.91
C PRO A 123 2.98 10.15 19.57
N ILE A 124 3.75 9.16 20.03
CA ILE A 124 3.37 7.74 19.92
C ILE A 124 2.01 7.53 20.60
N GLY A 125 1.07 6.95 19.86
CA GLY A 125 -0.22 6.53 20.36
C GLY A 125 -0.19 5.08 20.86
N ARG A 126 -1.12 4.73 21.77
CA ARG A 126 -1.31 3.39 22.29
C ARG A 126 -2.76 2.96 22.04
N PHE A 127 -2.93 1.88 21.31
CA PHE A 127 -4.23 1.30 21.00
C PHE A 127 -4.33 -0.09 21.58
N GLU A 128 -5.52 -0.43 22.10
CA GLU A 128 -5.78 -1.75 22.66
C GLU A 128 -7.11 -2.27 22.12
N THR A 129 -7.08 -3.49 21.59
CA THR A 129 -8.27 -4.21 21.13
C THR A 129 -8.08 -5.69 21.33
N ASP A 130 -9.08 -6.37 21.89
CA ASP A 130 -9.09 -7.84 22.09
C ASP A 130 -7.83 -8.37 22.80
N GLY A 131 -7.26 -7.59 23.74
CA GLY A 131 -6.05 -7.94 24.48
C GLY A 131 -4.75 -7.75 23.69
N VAL A 132 -4.82 -7.19 22.49
CA VAL A 132 -3.65 -6.80 21.69
C VAL A 132 -3.38 -5.32 21.90
N VAL A 133 -2.15 -4.98 22.28
CA VAL A 133 -1.68 -3.61 22.46
C VAL A 133 -0.73 -3.27 21.31
N VAL A 134 -1.03 -2.20 20.58
CA VAL A 134 -0.20 -1.67 19.51
C VAL A 134 0.19 -0.23 19.83
N HIS A 135 1.46 0.06 19.71
CA HIS A 135 1.99 1.42 19.71
C HIS A 135 2.21 1.85 18.26
N GLU A 136 1.76 3.04 17.91
CA GLU A 136 1.96 3.55 16.56
C GLU A 136 2.23 5.05 16.52
N VAL A 137 2.89 5.49 15.43
CA VAL A 137 3.10 6.90 15.15
C VAL A 137 3.10 7.15 13.64
N HIS A 138 2.53 8.27 13.24
CA HIS A 138 2.41 8.67 11.84
C HIS A 138 3.49 9.68 11.45
N LEU A 139 4.20 9.38 10.38
CA LEU A 139 5.17 10.25 9.75
C LEU A 139 4.69 10.66 8.36
N PRO A 140 4.35 11.96 8.12
CA PRO A 140 4.25 12.48 6.76
C PRO A 140 5.62 12.38 6.09
N GLY A 141 5.80 11.31 5.32
CA GLY A 141 7.08 10.98 4.69
C GLY A 141 7.35 11.74 3.40
N PRO A 142 8.53 11.53 2.81
CA PRO A 142 8.88 12.07 1.51
C PRO A 142 7.86 11.68 0.43
N ASP A 143 7.77 12.47 -0.62
CA ASP A 143 6.89 12.26 -1.77
C ASP A 143 5.39 12.17 -1.44
N GLY A 144 4.99 12.61 -0.23
CA GLY A 144 3.60 12.56 0.22
C GLY A 144 3.13 11.18 0.65
N VAL A 145 4.03 10.21 0.85
CA VAL A 145 3.70 8.91 1.43
C VAL A 145 3.58 9.07 2.94
N ASN A 146 2.43 8.71 3.51
CA ASN A 146 2.32 8.60 4.95
C ASN A 146 2.93 7.25 5.39
N LEU A 147 3.92 7.30 6.28
CA LEU A 147 4.52 6.12 6.89
C LEU A 147 3.96 5.98 8.30
N VAL A 148 3.52 4.79 8.65
CA VAL A 148 3.05 4.45 9.99
C VAL A 148 4.03 3.46 10.58
N PHE A 149 4.69 3.84 11.67
CA PHE A 149 5.55 2.91 12.41
C PHE A 149 4.75 2.32 13.55
N LEU A 150 4.79 1.00 13.66
CA LEU A 150 4.01 0.28 14.67
C LEU A 150 4.83 -0.82 15.35
N GLU A 151 4.55 -1.03 16.63
CA GLU A 151 5.10 -2.10 17.45
C GLU A 151 3.99 -2.73 18.29
N GLN A 152 3.81 -4.05 18.16
CA GLN A 152 2.85 -4.79 18.97
C GLN A 152 3.53 -5.34 20.21
N GLU A 153 2.96 -5.09 21.41
CA GLU A 153 3.48 -5.62 22.64
C GLU A 153 3.48 -7.15 22.64
N GLY A 154 4.59 -7.74 23.08
CA GLY A 154 4.73 -9.20 23.21
C GLY A 154 4.88 -9.96 21.88
N LYS A 155 4.86 -9.28 20.72
CA LYS A 155 5.04 -9.89 19.42
C LYS A 155 6.34 -9.42 18.76
N PRO A 156 7.40 -10.24 18.74
CA PRO A 156 8.62 -9.89 18.01
C PRO A 156 8.32 -9.92 16.50
N GLU A 157 8.61 -8.81 15.83
CA GLU A 157 8.46 -8.70 14.39
C GLU A 157 9.79 -9.00 13.66
N PRO A 158 9.75 -9.63 12.48
CA PRO A 158 10.94 -9.75 11.64
C PRO A 158 11.35 -8.36 11.16
N VAL A 159 12.54 -7.94 11.55
CA VAL A 159 13.09 -6.64 11.23
C VAL A 159 14.48 -6.75 10.64
N SER A 160 14.87 -5.74 9.87
CA SER A 160 16.25 -5.54 9.44
C SER A 160 17.18 -5.35 10.65
N PRO A 161 18.50 -5.40 10.46
CA PRO A 161 19.46 -5.03 11.52
C PRO A 161 19.20 -3.64 12.10
N GLU A 162 18.70 -2.71 11.27
CA GLU A 162 18.36 -1.34 11.65
C GLU A 162 17.07 -1.23 12.50
N GLY A 163 16.33 -2.33 12.64
CA GLY A 163 15.13 -2.41 13.48
C GLY A 163 13.83 -2.00 12.76
N TYR A 164 13.84 -1.93 11.43
CA TYR A 164 12.64 -1.70 10.62
C TYR A 164 12.26 -3.00 9.90
N GLY A 165 11.00 -3.36 9.99
CA GLY A 165 10.48 -4.62 9.49
C GLY A 165 9.84 -4.53 8.12
N VAL A 166 9.33 -5.67 7.71
CA VAL A 166 8.45 -5.78 6.55
C VAL A 166 7.20 -4.93 6.77
N ALA A 167 6.66 -4.37 5.71
CA ALA A 167 5.36 -3.71 5.80
C ALA A 167 4.27 -4.75 6.10
N PRO A 168 3.68 -4.75 7.31
CA PRO A 168 2.59 -5.65 7.62
C PRO A 168 1.39 -5.37 6.71
N GLN A 169 1.15 -4.10 6.39
CA GLN A 169 0.02 -3.71 5.56
C GLN A 169 0.23 -2.42 4.79
N ILE A 170 -0.55 -2.28 3.71
CA ILE A 170 -0.84 -1.01 3.06
C ILE A 170 -2.24 -0.61 3.43
N VAL A 171 -2.42 0.65 3.80
CA VAL A 171 -3.72 1.21 4.14
C VAL A 171 -4.29 1.96 2.94
N ALA A 172 -5.54 1.65 2.61
CA ALA A 172 -6.34 2.41 1.66
C ALA A 172 -7.67 2.80 2.31
N THR A 173 -8.19 3.97 1.98
CA THR A 173 -9.46 4.44 2.54
C THR A 173 -10.61 4.18 1.57
N SER A 174 -11.77 3.85 2.11
CA SER A 174 -12.96 3.51 1.33
C SER A 174 -14.21 4.21 1.87
N PRO A 175 -15.14 4.61 1.01
CA PRO A 175 -16.45 5.07 1.44
C PRO A 175 -17.40 3.93 1.82
N ASP A 176 -17.08 2.68 1.45
CA ASP A 176 -17.92 1.50 1.68
C ASP A 176 -17.06 0.23 1.79
N ASN A 177 -16.72 -0.14 3.02
CA ASN A 177 -15.92 -1.33 3.33
C ASN A 177 -16.61 -2.65 2.95
N ARG A 178 -17.94 -2.69 2.81
CA ARG A 178 -18.65 -3.90 2.40
C ARG A 178 -18.43 -4.19 0.92
N ARG A 179 -18.42 -3.15 0.09
CA ARG A 179 -18.08 -3.31 -1.35
C ARG A 179 -16.64 -3.72 -1.55
N GLU A 180 -15.71 -3.11 -0.82
CA GLU A 180 -14.29 -3.49 -0.85
C GLU A 180 -14.11 -4.96 -0.45
N LYS A 181 -14.73 -5.39 0.66
CA LYS A 181 -14.71 -6.79 1.09
C LYS A 181 -15.18 -7.74 -0.01
N ALA A 182 -16.35 -7.47 -0.58
CA ALA A 182 -16.89 -8.30 -1.65
C ALA A 182 -15.95 -8.38 -2.87
N PHE A 183 -15.31 -7.28 -3.23
CA PHE A 183 -14.34 -7.22 -4.31
C PHE A 183 -13.09 -8.04 -3.98
N PHE A 184 -12.44 -7.82 -2.83
CA PHE A 184 -11.20 -8.52 -2.48
C PHE A 184 -11.41 -10.02 -2.33
N GLU A 185 -12.51 -10.46 -1.73
CA GLU A 185 -12.82 -11.89 -1.58
C GLU A 185 -13.18 -12.54 -2.92
N GLN A 186 -14.04 -11.92 -3.73
CA GLN A 186 -14.57 -12.56 -4.94
C GLN A 186 -13.64 -12.44 -6.15
N VAL A 187 -12.87 -11.36 -6.27
CA VAL A 187 -11.97 -11.14 -7.41
C VAL A 187 -10.58 -11.67 -7.14
N LEU A 188 -9.99 -11.31 -6.01
CA LEU A 188 -8.62 -11.72 -5.66
C LEU A 188 -8.57 -13.00 -4.84
N GLY A 189 -9.63 -13.36 -4.13
CA GLY A 189 -9.66 -14.50 -3.22
C GLY A 189 -8.90 -14.24 -1.92
N LEU A 190 -8.72 -12.96 -1.55
CA LEU A 190 -8.21 -12.58 -0.24
C LEU A 190 -9.21 -12.97 0.85
N GLU A 191 -8.72 -13.21 2.05
CA GLU A 191 -9.57 -13.45 3.21
C GLU A 191 -9.51 -12.25 4.15
N GLU A 192 -10.64 -11.89 4.77
CA GLU A 192 -10.64 -10.95 5.88
C GLU A 192 -10.03 -11.66 7.09
N THR A 193 -8.82 -11.22 7.48
CA THR A 193 -8.06 -11.82 8.58
C THR A 193 -8.35 -11.15 9.91
N SER A 194 -8.77 -9.89 9.90
CA SER A 194 -9.19 -9.16 11.10
C SER A 194 -10.12 -8.00 10.78
N TYR A 195 -10.92 -7.65 11.77
CA TYR A 195 -11.88 -6.57 11.75
C TYR A 195 -11.82 -5.80 13.08
N HIS A 196 -11.67 -4.48 13.01
CA HIS A 196 -11.55 -3.64 14.19
C HIS A 196 -12.38 -2.36 14.02
N ARG A 197 -12.84 -1.83 15.14
CA ARG A 197 -13.42 -0.48 15.19
C ARG A 197 -12.74 0.31 16.29
N PHE A 198 -12.27 1.48 15.95
CA PHE A 198 -11.62 2.40 16.88
C PHE A 198 -12.30 3.77 16.84
N ALA A 199 -12.41 4.39 18.01
CA ALA A 199 -12.87 5.75 18.17
C ALA A 199 -12.31 6.35 19.45
N GLY A 200 -12.42 7.67 19.56
CA GLY A 200 -12.06 8.41 20.78
C GLY A 200 -10.82 9.27 20.63
N PRO A 201 -10.51 10.06 21.66
CA PRO A 201 -9.53 11.15 21.59
C PRO A 201 -8.11 10.71 21.21
N GLU A 202 -7.69 9.50 21.62
CA GLU A 202 -6.37 8.96 21.28
C GLU A 202 -6.25 8.68 19.79
N VAL A 203 -7.28 8.05 19.20
CA VAL A 203 -7.36 7.76 17.76
C VAL A 203 -7.40 9.07 16.97
N GLU A 204 -8.25 10.00 17.38
CA GLU A 204 -8.38 11.32 16.75
C GLU A 204 -7.04 12.06 16.71
N ARG A 205 -6.34 12.09 17.85
CA ARG A 205 -5.04 12.77 17.99
C ARG A 205 -3.95 12.11 17.14
N THR A 206 -3.82 10.79 17.19
CA THR A 206 -2.73 10.07 16.53
C THR A 206 -2.87 10.11 15.01
N ILE A 207 -4.08 9.92 14.51
CA ILE A 207 -4.36 9.89 13.06
C ILE A 207 -4.59 11.31 12.50
N GLY A 208 -5.00 12.25 13.36
CA GLY A 208 -5.36 13.62 12.96
C GLY A 208 -6.79 13.71 12.45
N LEU A 209 -7.71 12.99 13.10
CA LEU A 209 -9.13 12.99 12.74
C LEU A 209 -9.88 14.14 13.45
N PRO A 210 -11.01 14.59 12.88
CA PRO A 210 -11.95 15.44 13.60
C PRO A 210 -12.53 14.73 14.83
N SER A 211 -12.94 15.51 15.83
CA SER A 211 -13.57 14.96 17.03
C SER A 211 -14.87 14.25 16.69
N GLY A 212 -15.08 13.07 17.29
CA GLY A 212 -16.21 12.19 17.06
C GLY A 212 -16.10 11.28 15.83
N ALA A 213 -14.98 11.34 15.10
CA ALA A 213 -14.71 10.41 14.02
C ALA A 213 -14.28 9.04 14.55
N GLY A 214 -14.74 7.99 13.85
CA GLY A 214 -14.34 6.61 14.12
C GLY A 214 -13.73 5.95 12.89
N LEU A 215 -13.22 4.74 13.11
CA LEU A 215 -12.62 3.85 12.10
C LEU A 215 -13.38 2.52 12.09
N ASP A 216 -13.82 2.10 10.90
CA ASP A 216 -14.15 0.71 10.58
C ASP A 216 -12.98 0.18 9.75
N ILE A 217 -12.24 -0.77 10.29
CA ILE A 217 -11.00 -1.31 9.71
C ILE A 217 -11.20 -2.76 9.35
N ARG A 218 -10.87 -3.11 8.11
CA ARG A 218 -10.86 -4.49 7.62
C ARG A 218 -9.50 -4.81 7.03
N ILE A 219 -8.90 -5.91 7.47
CA ILE A 219 -7.60 -6.35 7.02
C ILE A 219 -7.76 -7.63 6.21
N PHE A 220 -7.20 -7.63 5.00
CA PHE A 220 -7.27 -8.73 4.04
C PHE A 220 -5.88 -9.29 3.76
N GLY A 221 -5.77 -10.61 3.74
CA GLY A 221 -4.49 -11.27 3.48
C GLY A 221 -4.59 -12.78 3.50
N ASP A 222 -3.51 -13.42 3.91
CA ASP A 222 -3.40 -14.86 4.07
C ASP A 222 -3.53 -15.21 5.57
N PRO A 223 -4.52 -16.03 5.96
CA PRO A 223 -4.63 -16.49 7.35
C PRO A 223 -3.33 -17.13 7.84
N GLY A 224 -2.83 -16.66 8.98
CA GLY A 224 -1.57 -17.13 9.56
C GLY A 224 -0.31 -16.48 8.97
N TYR A 225 -0.46 -15.47 8.09
CA TYR A 225 0.64 -14.68 7.57
C TYR A 225 0.38 -13.18 7.77
N ASP A 226 1.16 -12.53 8.60
CA ASP A 226 0.88 -11.18 9.12
C ASP A 226 1.46 -10.04 8.27
N TYR A 227 2.01 -10.33 7.09
CA TYR A 227 2.71 -9.33 6.27
C TYR A 227 2.18 -9.28 4.86
N GLY A 228 2.29 -8.11 4.24
CA GLY A 228 1.82 -7.90 2.88
C GLY A 228 0.29 -7.89 2.77
N ARG A 229 -0.41 -7.47 3.83
CA ARG A 229 -1.87 -7.38 3.88
C ARG A 229 -2.38 -6.05 3.33
N LEU A 230 -3.65 -6.02 2.94
CA LEU A 230 -4.37 -4.79 2.65
C LEU A 230 -5.26 -4.43 3.83
N GLU A 231 -5.08 -3.24 4.35
CA GLU A 231 -5.99 -2.64 5.32
C GLU A 231 -6.89 -1.63 4.63
N ILE A 232 -8.19 -1.81 4.77
CA ILE A 232 -9.19 -0.90 4.22
C ILE A 232 -9.90 -0.21 5.38
N VAL A 233 -9.83 1.12 5.36
CA VAL A 233 -10.40 1.97 6.40
C VAL A 233 -11.57 2.76 5.85
N GLN A 234 -12.72 2.60 6.49
CA GLN A 234 -13.86 3.50 6.33
C GLN A 234 -13.93 4.41 7.56
N TYR A 235 -13.91 5.72 7.33
CA TYR A 235 -14.12 6.67 8.41
C TYR A 235 -15.61 6.79 8.73
N GLU A 236 -15.93 6.79 10.02
CA GLU A 236 -17.29 6.95 10.53
C GLU A 236 -17.48 8.38 11.06
N GLY A 237 -18.68 8.94 10.85
CA GLY A 237 -19.03 10.28 11.32
C GLY A 237 -18.43 11.44 10.52
N VAL A 238 -17.65 11.16 9.48
CA VAL A 238 -17.00 12.17 8.64
C VAL A 238 -16.96 11.73 7.17
N THR A 239 -16.82 12.71 6.28
CA THR A 239 -16.68 12.46 4.84
C THR A 239 -15.42 13.13 4.34
N GLY A 240 -14.58 12.39 3.64
CA GLY A 240 -13.37 12.88 2.97
C GLY A 240 -13.58 13.12 1.48
N ALA A 241 -12.73 13.91 0.87
CA ALA A 241 -12.70 14.09 -0.57
C ALA A 241 -12.15 12.84 -1.27
N ASP A 242 -12.65 12.56 -2.47
CA ASP A 242 -12.13 11.48 -3.29
C ASP A 242 -10.87 11.92 -4.05
N LEU A 243 -9.72 11.45 -3.60
CA LEU A 243 -8.41 11.73 -4.20
C LEU A 243 -7.85 10.56 -5.04
N TYR A 244 -8.55 9.44 -5.16
CA TYR A 244 -8.10 8.32 -6.00
C TYR A 244 -7.80 8.72 -7.46
N PRO A 245 -8.50 9.68 -8.10
CA PRO A 245 -8.11 10.16 -9.43
C PRO A 245 -6.69 10.73 -9.50
N ARG A 246 -6.13 11.20 -8.36
CA ARG A 246 -4.75 11.68 -8.29
C ARG A 246 -3.72 10.55 -8.15
N ALA A 247 -4.12 9.38 -7.64
CA ALA A 247 -3.24 8.23 -7.41
C ALA A 247 -2.95 7.48 -8.72
N ARG A 248 -2.39 8.19 -9.69
CA ARG A 248 -2.07 7.67 -11.03
C ARG A 248 -0.71 8.17 -11.48
N PRO A 249 0.09 7.33 -12.17
CA PRO A 249 1.30 7.82 -12.83
C PRO A 249 1.00 9.05 -13.72
N PRO A 250 1.85 10.09 -13.73
CA PRO A 250 3.14 10.22 -13.05
C PRO A 250 3.10 10.94 -11.68
N ALA A 251 1.98 10.93 -10.95
CA ALA A 251 1.91 11.54 -9.61
C ALA A 251 2.94 10.90 -8.67
N ARG A 252 3.39 11.65 -7.64
CA ARG A 252 4.30 11.16 -6.59
C ARG A 252 3.51 10.56 -5.43
N GLY A 253 4.10 9.57 -4.77
CA GLY A 253 3.52 8.93 -3.59
C GLY A 253 3.10 7.49 -3.84
N LEU A 254 2.24 6.96 -2.98
CA LEU A 254 1.70 5.62 -3.09
C LEU A 254 0.66 5.57 -4.21
N LEU A 255 0.92 4.79 -5.25
CA LEU A 255 0.10 4.74 -6.47
C LEU A 255 -0.75 3.48 -6.57
N SER A 256 -0.20 2.34 -6.22
CA SER A 256 -0.83 1.04 -6.40
C SER A 256 -0.18 -0.03 -5.53
N VAL A 257 -0.75 -1.24 -5.58
CA VAL A 257 -0.16 -2.45 -5.03
C VAL A 257 0.01 -3.49 -6.13
N THR A 258 1.07 -4.28 -6.07
CA THR A 258 1.34 -5.37 -7.01
C THR A 258 1.07 -6.72 -6.34
N PHE A 259 0.26 -7.58 -7.00
CA PHE A 259 0.11 -8.98 -6.63
C PHE A 259 0.70 -9.89 -7.70
N PHE A 260 1.33 -10.97 -7.24
CA PHE A 260 1.70 -12.07 -8.11
C PHE A 260 0.52 -13.05 -8.23
N VAL A 261 0.18 -13.41 -9.46
CA VAL A 261 -0.93 -14.32 -9.75
C VAL A 261 -0.46 -15.46 -10.65
N PRO A 262 -0.96 -16.69 -10.46
CA PRO A 262 -0.62 -17.81 -11.36
C PRO A 262 -1.29 -17.69 -12.73
N ASP A 263 -2.46 -17.02 -12.80
CA ASP A 263 -3.23 -16.88 -14.05
C ASP A 263 -4.04 -15.57 -14.05
N ILE A 264 -3.61 -14.61 -14.86
CA ILE A 264 -4.29 -13.33 -15.05
C ILE A 264 -5.68 -13.53 -15.67
N ALA A 265 -5.85 -14.46 -16.63
CA ALA A 265 -7.14 -14.66 -17.28
C ALA A 265 -8.20 -15.13 -16.27
N ALA A 266 -7.83 -15.97 -15.31
CA ALA A 266 -8.72 -16.41 -14.25
C ALA A 266 -9.12 -15.23 -13.31
N VAL A 267 -8.21 -14.31 -12.99
CA VAL A 267 -8.54 -13.12 -12.18
C VAL A 267 -9.48 -12.20 -12.95
N LEU A 268 -9.21 -11.94 -14.23
CA LEU A 268 -10.05 -11.09 -15.08
C LEU A 268 -11.46 -11.69 -15.26
N ALA A 269 -11.58 -13.00 -15.41
CA ALA A 269 -12.87 -13.69 -15.48
C ALA A 269 -13.68 -13.52 -14.18
N ARG A 270 -13.03 -13.62 -13.01
CA ARG A 270 -13.69 -13.35 -11.72
C ARG A 270 -14.10 -11.89 -11.58
N ALA A 271 -13.27 -10.95 -12.01
CA ALA A 271 -13.60 -9.53 -12.02
C ALA A 271 -14.85 -9.25 -12.87
N ALA A 272 -14.94 -9.84 -14.06
CA ALA A 272 -16.10 -9.74 -14.94
C ALA A 272 -17.35 -10.35 -14.28
N ALA A 273 -17.23 -11.54 -13.69
CA ALA A 273 -18.33 -12.18 -12.97
C ALA A 273 -18.79 -11.39 -11.74
N HIS A 274 -17.84 -10.78 -11.00
CA HIS A 274 -18.17 -9.89 -9.88
C HIS A 274 -18.93 -8.66 -10.36
N ALA A 275 -18.47 -7.98 -11.41
CA ALA A 275 -19.14 -6.83 -12.00
C ALA A 275 -20.57 -7.15 -12.47
N ALA A 276 -20.76 -8.30 -13.10
CA ALA A 276 -22.08 -8.74 -13.57
C ALA A 276 -23.08 -8.98 -12.41
N ARG A 277 -22.59 -9.44 -11.24
CA ARG A 277 -23.42 -9.69 -10.06
C ARG A 277 -23.68 -8.46 -9.22
N ALA A 278 -22.66 -7.66 -8.96
CA ALA A 278 -22.72 -6.52 -8.05
C ALA A 278 -23.20 -5.22 -8.73
N GLY A 279 -23.19 -5.18 -10.07
CA GLY A 279 -23.67 -4.04 -10.84
C GLY A 279 -22.77 -2.81 -10.76
N GLU A 280 -23.38 -1.63 -10.86
CA GLU A 280 -22.67 -0.36 -10.83
C GLU A 280 -21.90 -0.17 -9.52
N GLY A 281 -20.65 0.29 -9.63
CA GLY A 281 -19.75 0.49 -8.50
C GLY A 281 -19.08 -0.78 -7.96
N ALA A 282 -19.23 -1.94 -8.64
CA ALA A 282 -18.50 -3.17 -8.31
C ALA A 282 -16.98 -3.00 -8.42
N MET A 283 -16.55 -2.20 -9.37
CA MET A 283 -15.18 -1.75 -9.59
C MET A 283 -15.23 -0.31 -10.10
N ARG A 284 -14.19 0.46 -9.79
CA ARG A 284 -14.14 1.86 -10.24
C ARG A 284 -13.84 2.03 -11.71
N ALA A 285 -13.14 1.09 -12.30
CA ALA A 285 -12.81 1.05 -13.73
C ALA A 285 -12.79 -0.39 -14.23
N PRO A 286 -13.06 -0.62 -15.53
CA PRO A 286 -12.92 -1.94 -16.13
C PRO A 286 -11.49 -2.47 -15.99
N PRO A 287 -11.31 -3.79 -15.82
CA PRO A 287 -9.98 -4.40 -15.85
C PRO A 287 -9.28 -4.17 -17.19
N VAL A 288 -7.96 -4.04 -17.17
CA VAL A 288 -7.12 -3.88 -18.36
C VAL A 288 -6.09 -5.00 -18.41
N ASP A 289 -6.12 -5.78 -19.48
CA ASP A 289 -5.08 -6.76 -19.79
C ASP A 289 -4.03 -6.11 -20.69
N HIS A 290 -2.81 -6.01 -20.19
CA HIS A 290 -1.70 -5.42 -20.93
C HIS A 290 -0.94 -6.45 -21.79
N GLY A 291 -1.24 -7.74 -21.65
CA GLY A 291 -0.55 -8.83 -22.32
C GLY A 291 0.88 -9.06 -21.81
N LEU A 292 1.68 -9.76 -22.61
CA LEU A 292 3.09 -10.04 -22.30
C LEU A 292 3.92 -8.76 -22.40
N ARG A 293 4.73 -8.49 -21.36
CA ARG A 293 5.60 -7.32 -21.27
C ARG A 293 6.93 -7.69 -20.64
N SER A 294 8.00 -7.02 -21.09
CA SER A 294 9.33 -7.10 -20.45
C SER A 294 9.55 -5.85 -19.60
N THR A 295 9.40 -5.98 -18.30
CA THR A 295 9.47 -4.89 -17.31
C THR A 295 10.49 -5.19 -16.23
N ILE A 296 10.57 -4.37 -15.17
CA ILE A 296 11.38 -4.68 -13.99
C ILE A 296 10.99 -6.02 -13.33
N HIS A 297 9.77 -6.52 -13.56
CA HIS A 297 9.32 -7.82 -13.07
C HIS A 297 9.76 -9.02 -13.94
N GLY A 298 10.54 -8.77 -14.99
CA GLY A 298 10.92 -9.73 -16.03
C GLY A 298 9.94 -9.73 -17.21
N GLU A 299 10.05 -10.74 -18.06
CA GLU A 299 9.11 -10.96 -19.16
C GLU A 299 7.91 -11.74 -18.64
N THR A 300 6.77 -11.08 -18.53
CA THR A 300 5.57 -11.65 -17.92
C THR A 300 4.30 -10.95 -18.43
N ARG A 301 3.15 -11.61 -18.27
CA ARG A 301 1.86 -10.99 -18.53
C ARG A 301 1.48 -10.05 -17.38
N LEU A 302 0.96 -8.89 -17.73
CA LEU A 302 0.51 -7.86 -16.81
C LEU A 302 -0.96 -7.53 -17.01
N ALA A 303 -1.65 -7.21 -15.92
CA ALA A 303 -2.98 -6.60 -15.96
C ALA A 303 -3.15 -5.60 -14.83
N THR A 304 -4.15 -4.76 -14.94
CA THR A 304 -4.56 -3.82 -13.89
C THR A 304 -6.04 -3.98 -13.60
N ILE A 305 -6.38 -4.03 -12.33
CA ILE A 305 -7.77 -3.94 -11.84
C ILE A 305 -7.86 -2.78 -10.84
N THR A 306 -9.07 -2.28 -10.60
CA THR A 306 -9.28 -1.16 -9.68
C THR A 306 -10.42 -1.50 -8.75
N SER A 307 -10.20 -1.37 -7.44
CA SER A 307 -11.21 -1.64 -6.43
C SER A 307 -12.40 -0.66 -6.52
N PRO A 308 -13.53 -0.91 -5.86
CA PRO A 308 -14.67 0.00 -5.83
C PRO A 308 -14.31 1.43 -5.38
N ALA A 309 -13.50 1.59 -4.35
CA ALA A 309 -13.03 2.90 -3.89
C ALA A 309 -12.05 3.56 -4.87
N GLY A 310 -11.25 2.77 -5.60
CA GLY A 310 -10.30 3.28 -6.58
C GLY A 310 -8.85 2.83 -6.38
N LEU A 311 -8.57 1.95 -5.42
CA LEU A 311 -7.22 1.38 -5.27
C LEU A 311 -6.83 0.63 -6.54
N ARG A 312 -5.76 1.08 -7.17
CA ARG A 312 -5.16 0.42 -8.32
C ARG A 312 -4.37 -0.82 -7.86
N ILE A 313 -4.58 -1.92 -8.54
CA ILE A 313 -3.94 -3.20 -8.27
C ILE A 313 -3.32 -3.69 -9.57
N ASP A 314 -1.99 -3.76 -9.60
CA ASP A 314 -1.24 -4.29 -10.72
C ASP A 314 -1.01 -5.79 -10.50
N LEU A 315 -1.39 -6.59 -11.48
CA LEU A 315 -1.27 -8.05 -11.49
C LEU A 315 -0.08 -8.46 -12.36
N VAL A 316 0.77 -9.30 -11.82
CA VAL A 316 1.96 -9.84 -12.50
C VAL A 316 1.86 -11.36 -12.48
N GLN A 317 1.81 -12.00 -13.64
CA GLN A 317 1.70 -13.46 -13.73
C GLN A 317 3.03 -14.14 -13.44
N ARG A 318 3.03 -15.10 -12.52
CA ARG A 318 4.19 -15.92 -12.13
C ARG A 318 3.79 -17.37 -11.85
#